data_57994f55bd141118f84525b28ee703fb
#
_entry.id   57994f55bd141118f84525b28ee703fb
#
_cell.length_a   1.000
_cell.length_b   1.000
_cell.length_c   1.000
_cell.angle_alpha   90.00
_cell.angle_beta   90.00
_cell.angle_gamma   90.00
#
_symmetry.space_group_name_H-M   'P 1'
#
loop_
_entity.id
_entity.type
_entity.pdbx_description
1 polymer ?
#
loop_
_entity_poly.entity_id
_entity_poly.type
_entity_poly.pdbx_seq_one_letter_code
_entity_poly.pdbx_strand_id
1 'polypeptide(L)'
;MQTTAIPKNHMDIPWHEYSGHGNCPITEADLTEKASIVGRVGLMLLSCGTGAWRVRSSMNTISQNLGITCSTDIGLMSIEYTCFDGTSGFSQSLCLTNTGVNTSKLNRLERFIGEFSTVGKTMTGEQLHDHLDEIDRIHGLYSPVALGFAAALACGAFTFLLGGGPVEMLFAFCGAGLGNFVRCKLTKHHLTLFLGIVASVASACVTYTILLRIAELIAGVSLQHEAGYICSMLFIIPGFPFITSGIDLAKLDMRSGLERLTYEIIIIVVATITAWLMALLLHLHPVNFPALSMSVPMHIILRLVFSFCGVFGFSIMFNSPWKLAATAALIGAVANTLRLELVDLASFPPAAAAFVGALLAGILASLIKNQAGYPRISLTVPSIVIMVPGLYLYRAIYNLGAMSLNTSASWFASAILIIVALPLGLIFARILTDRTFRYCT
;
A
#
# COMPACT_ATOMS: atom_id res chain seq x y z
N MET A 1 -11.57 -31.90 20.12
CA MET A 1 -10.30 -31.55 19.51
C MET A 1 -9.82 -30.27 20.19
N GLN A 2 -8.84 -30.37 21.08
CA GLN A 2 -8.18 -29.21 21.65
C GLN A 2 -7.42 -28.52 20.49
N THR A 3 -7.85 -27.33 20.12
CA THR A 3 -7.06 -26.46 19.27
C THR A 3 -5.79 -26.12 20.04
N THR A 4 -4.69 -26.79 19.72
CA THR A 4 -3.37 -26.41 20.20
C THR A 4 -3.14 -24.96 19.74
N ALA A 5 -3.15 -24.02 20.69
CA ALA A 5 -2.85 -22.63 20.43
C ALA A 5 -1.46 -22.57 19.77
N ILE A 6 -1.39 -21.99 18.58
CA ILE A 6 -0.11 -21.77 17.90
C ILE A 6 0.72 -20.87 18.81
N PRO A 7 1.94 -21.28 19.23
CA PRO A 7 2.74 -20.45 20.10
C PRO A 7 3.01 -19.08 19.44
N LYS A 8 2.64 -18.00 20.10
CA LYS A 8 2.95 -16.65 19.66
C LYS A 8 4.45 -16.39 19.88
N ASN A 9 5.19 -16.08 18.82
CA ASN A 9 6.60 -15.68 18.91
C ASN A 9 6.78 -14.27 19.50
N HIS A 10 5.74 -13.46 19.48
CA HIS A 10 5.72 -12.13 20.06
C HIS A 10 4.68 -12.07 21.16
N MET A 11 5.05 -11.47 22.28
CA MET A 11 4.16 -11.23 23.41
C MET A 11 3.41 -9.91 23.20
N ASP A 12 2.18 -9.87 23.69
CA ASP A 12 1.39 -8.63 23.68
C ASP A 12 1.99 -7.64 24.71
N ILE A 13 2.06 -6.36 24.37
CA ILE A 13 2.58 -5.33 25.27
C ILE A 13 1.47 -4.96 26.26
N PRO A 14 1.74 -5.04 27.60
CA PRO A 14 0.73 -4.77 28.62
C PRO A 14 0.57 -3.25 28.82
N TRP A 15 -0.02 -2.55 27.87
CA TRP A 15 -0.12 -1.10 27.86
C TRP A 15 -0.75 -0.50 29.13
N HIS A 16 -1.77 -1.17 29.68
CA HIS A 16 -2.46 -0.70 30.90
C HIS A 16 -1.62 -0.81 32.17
N GLU A 17 -0.56 -1.63 32.19
CA GLU A 17 0.35 -1.71 33.33
C GLU A 17 1.24 -0.46 33.45
N TYR A 18 1.35 0.36 32.40
CA TYR A 18 2.05 1.64 32.46
C TYR A 18 1.18 2.76 33.01
N SER A 19 -0.14 2.56 33.10
CA SER A 19 -1.04 3.56 33.69
C SER A 19 -0.88 3.57 35.21
N GLY A 20 -0.52 4.70 35.78
CA GLY A 20 -0.54 4.89 37.22
C GLY A 20 -1.95 4.77 37.79
N HIS A 21 -2.10 4.30 39.01
CA HIS A 21 -3.41 4.19 39.67
C HIS A 21 -4.01 5.56 40.10
N GLY A 22 -3.50 6.66 39.55
CA GLY A 22 -3.94 8.01 39.83
C GLY A 22 -5.01 8.52 38.87
N ASN A 23 -6.01 9.23 39.38
CA ASN A 23 -7.02 9.95 38.60
C ASN A 23 -6.50 11.31 38.09
N CYS A 24 -5.19 11.49 37.92
CA CYS A 24 -4.62 12.74 37.42
C CYS A 24 -4.62 12.80 35.89
N PRO A 25 -4.73 14.01 35.31
CA PRO A 25 -4.55 14.16 33.86
C PRO A 25 -3.18 13.68 33.42
N ILE A 26 -3.09 13.13 32.21
CA ILE A 26 -1.83 12.59 31.63
C ILE A 26 -0.69 13.60 31.62
N THR A 27 -0.98 14.91 31.61
CA THR A 27 0.02 15.98 31.65
C THR A 27 0.77 16.04 32.99
N GLU A 28 0.16 15.54 34.06
CA GLU A 28 0.71 15.49 35.43
C GLU A 28 1.28 14.11 35.78
N ALA A 29 1.06 13.11 34.93
CA ALA A 29 1.55 11.74 35.10
C ALA A 29 3.08 11.67 35.03
N ASP A 30 3.66 10.54 35.43
CA ASP A 30 5.08 10.30 35.36
C ASP A 30 5.57 10.13 33.88
N LEU A 31 6.90 10.15 33.69
CA LEU A 31 7.50 10.04 32.37
C LEU A 31 7.18 8.71 31.72
N THR A 32 7.11 7.61 32.48
CA THR A 32 6.86 6.26 31.97
C THR A 32 5.45 6.16 31.37
N GLU A 33 4.45 6.69 32.09
CA GLU A 33 3.07 6.70 31.61
C GLU A 33 2.91 7.58 30.37
N LYS A 34 3.49 8.79 30.34
CA LYS A 34 3.51 9.66 29.17
C LYS A 34 4.18 9.00 27.97
N ALA A 35 5.33 8.37 28.18
CA ALA A 35 6.10 7.70 27.14
C ALA A 35 5.36 6.49 26.56
N SER A 36 4.58 5.76 27.39
CA SER A 36 3.77 4.62 26.93
C SER A 36 2.72 5.04 25.89
N ILE A 37 2.06 6.19 26.08
CA ILE A 37 1.11 6.74 25.10
C ILE A 37 1.82 7.11 23.80
N VAL A 38 2.97 7.79 23.89
CA VAL A 38 3.77 8.17 22.70
C VAL A 38 4.19 6.93 21.90
N GLY A 39 4.75 5.92 22.58
CA GLY A 39 5.20 4.67 21.96
C GLY A 39 4.06 3.88 21.33
N ARG A 40 2.92 3.76 22.03
CA ARG A 40 1.74 3.05 21.54
C ARG A 40 1.18 3.69 20.26
N VAL A 41 1.01 5.00 20.25
CA VAL A 41 0.54 5.72 19.06
C VAL A 41 1.51 5.55 17.89
N GLY A 42 2.83 5.64 18.14
CA GLY A 42 3.84 5.39 17.13
C GLY A 42 3.73 3.99 16.53
N LEU A 43 3.62 2.96 17.38
CA LEU A 43 3.50 1.56 16.96
C LEU A 43 2.21 1.31 16.15
N MET A 44 1.08 1.86 16.60
CA MET A 44 -0.20 1.75 15.89
C MET A 44 -0.16 2.44 14.52
N LEU A 45 0.48 3.61 14.41
CA LEU A 45 0.68 4.28 13.12
C LEU A 45 1.57 3.44 12.19
N LEU A 46 2.66 2.88 12.70
CA LEU A 46 3.56 2.02 11.93
C LEU A 46 2.82 0.79 11.40
N SER A 47 1.96 0.16 12.21
CA SER A 47 1.13 -0.99 11.82
C SER A 47 0.15 -0.69 10.68
N CYS A 48 -0.20 0.59 10.47
CA CYS A 48 -1.05 1.03 9.37
C CYS A 48 -0.32 1.22 8.04
N GLY A 49 1.00 0.98 7.98
CA GLY A 49 1.82 1.10 6.78
C GLY A 49 2.24 2.54 6.42
N THR A 50 2.05 3.51 7.32
CA THR A 50 2.50 4.89 7.08
C THR A 50 4.03 5.01 7.19
N GLY A 51 4.62 6.01 6.50
CA GLY A 51 6.06 6.23 6.50
C GLY A 51 6.61 6.71 7.84
N ALA A 52 7.92 6.46 8.08
CA ALA A 52 8.63 6.78 9.31
C ALA A 52 8.56 8.27 9.67
N TRP A 53 8.73 9.14 8.67
CA TRP A 53 8.61 10.59 8.88
C TRP A 53 7.25 10.97 9.51
N ARG A 54 6.17 10.32 9.08
CA ARG A 54 4.83 10.58 9.63
C ARG A 54 4.70 10.07 11.06
N VAL A 55 5.20 8.87 11.33
CA VAL A 55 5.21 8.28 12.67
C VAL A 55 5.96 9.19 13.63
N ARG A 56 7.18 9.62 13.28
CA ARG A 56 8.01 10.53 14.09
C ARG A 56 7.31 11.87 14.33
N SER A 57 6.74 12.48 13.30
CA SER A 57 6.00 13.74 13.43
C SER A 57 4.82 13.64 14.40
N SER A 58 4.10 12.53 14.36
CA SER A 58 2.95 12.27 15.24
C SER A 58 3.38 12.02 16.69
N MET A 59 4.44 11.23 16.92
CA MET A 59 5.02 11.00 18.23
C MET A 59 5.51 12.32 18.84
N ASN A 60 6.19 13.15 18.06
CA ASN A 60 6.64 14.47 18.51
C ASN A 60 5.47 15.40 18.85
N THR A 61 4.40 15.38 18.08
CA THR A 61 3.20 16.18 18.36
C THR A 61 2.59 15.81 19.71
N ILE A 62 2.45 14.53 20.01
CA ILE A 62 1.93 14.06 21.30
C ILE A 62 2.90 14.41 22.42
N SER A 63 4.20 14.15 22.24
CA SER A 63 5.24 14.46 23.24
C SER A 63 5.25 15.93 23.63
N GLN A 64 5.19 16.84 22.64
CA GLN A 64 5.09 18.28 22.89
C GLN A 64 3.83 18.65 23.70
N ASN A 65 2.70 18.01 23.40
CA ASN A 65 1.46 18.21 24.13
C ASN A 65 1.53 17.71 25.58
N LEU A 66 2.37 16.71 25.84
CA LEU A 66 2.63 16.14 27.18
C LEU A 66 3.76 16.85 27.92
N GLY A 67 4.40 17.87 27.33
CA GLY A 67 5.51 18.61 27.91
C GLY A 67 6.80 17.81 28.01
N ILE A 68 7.00 16.81 27.17
CA ILE A 68 8.20 15.96 27.08
C ILE A 68 8.85 16.06 25.70
N THR A 69 10.13 15.69 25.61
CA THR A 69 10.86 15.58 24.35
C THR A 69 11.00 14.12 23.97
N CYS A 70 10.84 13.78 22.70
CA CYS A 70 10.97 12.42 22.21
C CYS A 70 11.99 12.35 21.07
N SER A 71 12.88 11.38 21.12
CA SER A 71 13.79 10.99 20.04
C SER A 71 13.45 9.58 19.57
N THR A 72 13.33 9.37 18.25
CA THR A 72 12.86 8.08 17.72
C THR A 72 13.71 7.60 16.56
N ASP A 73 14.02 6.30 16.54
CA ASP A 73 14.49 5.56 15.38
C ASP A 73 13.43 4.55 14.93
N ILE A 74 13.07 4.54 13.65
CA ILE A 74 11.92 3.83 13.13
C ILE A 74 12.36 2.91 11.99
N GLY A 75 12.13 1.60 12.17
CA GLY A 75 12.28 0.58 11.15
C GLY A 75 10.95 0.24 10.45
N LEU A 76 10.95 -0.84 9.68
CA LEU A 76 9.74 -1.39 9.06
C LEU A 76 8.76 -1.96 10.10
N MET A 77 9.30 -2.69 11.08
CA MET A 77 8.53 -3.43 12.08
C MET A 77 8.96 -3.10 13.52
N SER A 78 9.77 -2.07 13.72
CA SER A 78 10.26 -1.70 15.06
C SER A 78 10.31 -0.19 15.23
N ILE A 79 10.15 0.24 16.47
CA ILE A 79 10.38 1.62 16.91
C ILE A 79 11.25 1.56 18.15
N GLU A 80 12.35 2.27 18.13
CA GLU A 80 13.16 2.56 19.29
C GLU A 80 12.98 4.04 19.62
N TYR A 81 12.60 4.36 20.84
CA TYR A 81 12.37 5.74 21.23
C TYR A 81 12.83 6.02 22.65
N THR A 82 13.20 7.27 22.87
CA THR A 82 13.55 7.80 24.18
C THR A 82 12.79 9.09 24.43
N CYS A 83 12.08 9.13 25.56
CA CYS A 83 11.40 10.33 26.05
C CYS A 83 12.18 10.95 27.20
N PHE A 84 12.19 12.30 27.26
CA PHE A 84 12.89 13.09 28.29
C PHE A 84 11.94 14.12 28.89
N ASP A 85 12.00 14.29 30.20
CA ASP A 85 11.23 15.32 30.94
C ASP A 85 12.11 16.48 31.45
N GLY A 86 13.40 16.46 31.13
CA GLY A 86 14.39 17.41 31.59
C GLY A 86 15.22 16.92 32.80
N THR A 87 14.77 15.91 33.51
CA THR A 87 15.46 15.32 34.69
C THR A 87 15.81 13.85 34.46
N SER A 88 14.96 13.13 33.78
CA SER A 88 15.09 11.69 33.53
C SER A 88 14.80 11.32 32.06
N GLY A 89 15.19 10.13 31.67
CA GLY A 89 14.93 9.58 30.36
C GLY A 89 14.32 8.18 30.44
N PHE A 90 13.30 7.91 29.63
CA PHE A 90 12.70 6.59 29.48
C PHE A 90 12.91 6.11 28.05
N SER A 91 13.54 4.95 27.88
CA SER A 91 13.81 4.34 26.57
C SER A 91 13.11 3.00 26.43
N GLN A 92 12.51 2.75 25.28
CA GLN A 92 11.87 1.49 24.98
C GLN A 92 12.05 1.11 23.51
N SER A 93 12.19 -0.20 23.25
CA SER A 93 12.13 -0.80 21.90
C SER A 93 10.83 -1.58 21.76
N LEU A 94 10.07 -1.28 20.72
CA LEU A 94 8.78 -1.89 20.40
C LEU A 94 8.84 -2.57 19.05
N CYS A 95 8.26 -3.77 18.94
CA CYS A 95 8.22 -4.53 17.70
C CYS A 95 6.77 -4.84 17.30
N LEU A 96 6.49 -4.76 15.99
CA LEU A 96 5.24 -5.24 15.40
C LEU A 96 5.31 -6.74 15.15
N THR A 97 4.18 -7.39 15.31
CA THR A 97 4.01 -8.81 14.92
C THR A 97 3.73 -8.97 13.43
N ASN A 98 3.17 -7.94 12.80
CA ASN A 98 2.79 -7.92 11.39
C ASN A 98 2.75 -6.48 10.87
N THR A 99 2.99 -6.31 9.58
CA THR A 99 2.84 -5.04 8.88
C THR A 99 1.76 -5.14 7.80
N GLY A 100 1.05 -4.05 7.55
CA GLY A 100 -0.01 -4.00 6.55
C GLY A 100 -0.38 -2.56 6.23
N VAL A 101 -1.40 -2.40 5.37
CA VAL A 101 -1.96 -1.08 5.05
C VAL A 101 -3.39 -1.02 5.54
N ASN A 102 -3.68 -0.06 6.42
CA ASN A 102 -5.02 0.17 6.94
C ASN A 102 -5.32 1.67 7.02
N THR A 103 -5.85 2.22 5.95
CA THR A 103 -6.14 3.66 5.86
C THR A 103 -7.30 4.10 6.74
N SER A 104 -8.23 3.21 7.10
CA SER A 104 -9.32 3.49 8.04
C SER A 104 -8.79 3.73 9.45
N LYS A 105 -7.95 2.82 9.94
CA LYS A 105 -7.29 2.93 11.24
C LYS A 105 -6.37 4.15 11.28
N LEU A 106 -5.59 4.37 10.20
CA LEU A 106 -4.73 5.53 10.05
C LEU A 106 -5.52 6.85 10.20
N ASN A 107 -6.68 6.96 9.54
CA ASN A 107 -7.50 8.17 9.62
C ASN A 107 -8.02 8.45 11.05
N ARG A 108 -8.37 7.41 11.80
CA ARG A 108 -8.81 7.56 13.20
C ARG A 108 -7.66 7.98 14.13
N LEU A 109 -6.47 7.39 13.94
CA LEU A 109 -5.27 7.79 14.67
C LEU A 109 -4.89 9.24 14.41
N GLU A 110 -4.95 9.67 13.14
CA GLU A 110 -4.69 11.07 12.78
C GLU A 110 -5.69 12.04 13.42
N ARG A 111 -6.96 11.65 13.51
CA ARG A 111 -7.96 12.43 14.21
C ARG A 111 -7.65 12.51 15.70
N PHE A 112 -7.36 11.38 16.34
CA PHE A 112 -6.94 11.32 17.74
C PHE A 112 -5.75 12.25 18.02
N ILE A 113 -4.71 12.21 17.18
CA ILE A 113 -3.52 13.07 17.31
C ILE A 113 -3.91 14.56 17.15
N GLY A 114 -4.78 14.88 16.20
CA GLY A 114 -5.25 16.25 15.97
C GLY A 114 -6.07 16.81 17.15
N GLU A 115 -6.88 15.98 17.79
CA GLU A 115 -7.73 16.34 18.93
C GLU A 115 -6.97 16.25 20.28
N PHE A 116 -5.76 15.67 20.30
CA PHE A 116 -4.99 15.44 21.54
C PHE A 116 -4.69 16.72 22.31
N SER A 117 -4.46 17.83 21.62
CA SER A 117 -4.17 19.12 22.26
C SER A 117 -5.34 19.70 23.06
N THR A 118 -6.57 19.31 22.75
CA THR A 118 -7.80 19.83 23.35
C THR A 118 -8.41 18.83 24.33
N VAL A 119 -8.57 17.58 23.95
CA VAL A 119 -9.26 16.55 24.74
C VAL A 119 -8.26 15.60 25.40
N GLY A 120 -7.24 15.14 24.68
CA GLY A 120 -6.32 14.13 25.20
C GLY A 120 -5.54 14.57 26.43
N LYS A 121 -5.21 15.86 26.55
CA LYS A 121 -4.48 16.42 27.71
C LYS A 121 -5.24 16.30 29.02
N THR A 122 -6.56 16.26 28.99
CA THR A 122 -7.42 16.22 30.21
C THR A 122 -7.78 14.80 30.62
N MET A 123 -7.49 13.81 29.75
CA MET A 123 -7.74 12.40 30.01
C MET A 123 -6.65 11.81 30.91
N THR A 124 -6.99 10.77 31.66
CA THR A 124 -6.01 9.94 32.36
C THR A 124 -5.28 9.00 31.40
N GLY A 125 -4.12 8.44 31.78
CA GLY A 125 -3.40 7.46 30.97
C GLY A 125 -4.25 6.24 30.65
N GLU A 126 -5.03 5.74 31.61
CA GLU A 126 -5.96 4.62 31.43
C GLU A 126 -7.02 4.94 30.37
N GLN A 127 -7.69 6.09 30.46
CA GLN A 127 -8.67 6.53 29.46
C GLN A 127 -8.08 6.65 28.05
N LEU A 128 -6.82 7.12 27.95
CA LEU A 128 -6.12 7.19 26.67
C LEU A 128 -5.81 5.80 26.12
N HIS A 129 -5.38 4.86 26.95
CA HIS A 129 -5.17 3.49 26.55
C HIS A 129 -6.47 2.80 26.13
N ASP A 130 -7.58 3.02 26.84
CA ASP A 130 -8.91 2.53 26.46
C ASP A 130 -9.34 3.07 25.08
N HIS A 131 -9.15 4.37 24.85
CA HIS A 131 -9.48 4.97 23.56
C HIS A 131 -8.61 4.40 22.41
N LEU A 132 -7.31 4.18 22.67
CA LEU A 132 -6.43 3.51 21.71
C LEU A 132 -6.83 2.04 21.50
N ASP A 133 -7.33 1.35 22.52
CA ASP A 133 -7.90 0.01 22.39
C ASP A 133 -9.12 -0.01 21.48
N GLU A 134 -10.02 0.97 21.60
CA GLU A 134 -11.17 1.09 20.71
C GLU A 134 -10.73 1.23 19.25
N ILE A 135 -9.70 2.05 19.00
CA ILE A 135 -9.14 2.20 17.65
C ILE A 135 -8.47 0.90 17.19
N ASP A 136 -7.79 0.19 18.07
CA ASP A 136 -7.07 -1.05 17.73
C ASP A 136 -8.01 -2.22 17.42
N ARG A 137 -9.11 -2.34 18.17
CA ARG A 137 -10.15 -3.37 17.98
C ARG A 137 -10.93 -3.23 16.68
N ILE A 138 -10.75 -2.13 15.94
CA ILE A 138 -11.42 -1.99 14.65
C ILE A 138 -10.87 -3.01 13.66
N HIS A 139 -11.66 -4.03 13.43
CA HIS A 139 -11.39 -5.06 12.44
C HIS A 139 -11.45 -4.48 11.01
N GLY A 140 -10.92 -5.21 10.04
CA GLY A 140 -11.04 -4.81 8.64
C GLY A 140 -12.50 -4.54 8.25
N LEU A 141 -12.73 -3.44 7.50
CA LEU A 141 -14.07 -3.01 7.07
C LEU A 141 -14.73 -4.01 6.13
N TYR A 142 -13.95 -4.87 5.49
CA TYR A 142 -14.40 -5.71 4.39
C TYR A 142 -14.16 -7.18 4.65
N SER A 143 -15.14 -8.01 4.24
CA SER A 143 -14.99 -9.46 4.28
C SER A 143 -13.97 -9.96 3.25
N PRO A 144 -13.41 -11.18 3.40
CA PRO A 144 -12.51 -11.77 2.40
C PRO A 144 -13.11 -11.83 0.98
N VAL A 145 -14.42 -12.04 0.90
CA VAL A 145 -15.15 -12.05 -0.38
C VAL A 145 -15.16 -10.66 -1.00
N ALA A 146 -15.48 -9.62 -0.21
CA ALA A 146 -15.47 -8.23 -0.68
C ALA A 146 -14.06 -7.79 -1.12
N LEU A 147 -13.01 -8.20 -0.39
CA LEU A 147 -11.61 -7.97 -0.78
C LEU A 147 -11.23 -8.75 -2.06
N GLY A 148 -11.79 -9.94 -2.26
CA GLY A 148 -11.68 -10.68 -3.52
C GLY A 148 -12.28 -9.90 -4.69
N PHE A 149 -13.51 -9.40 -4.55
CA PHE A 149 -14.13 -8.55 -5.56
C PHE A 149 -13.38 -7.25 -5.82
N ALA A 150 -12.82 -6.62 -4.78
CA ALA A 150 -12.01 -5.42 -4.92
C ALA A 150 -10.73 -5.68 -5.76
N ALA A 151 -10.04 -6.80 -5.51
CA ALA A 151 -8.89 -7.23 -6.30
C ALA A 151 -9.29 -7.59 -7.74
N ALA A 152 -10.43 -8.26 -7.92
CA ALA A 152 -11.00 -8.57 -9.22
C ALA A 152 -11.22 -7.30 -10.05
N LEU A 153 -11.90 -6.30 -9.45
CA LEU A 153 -12.16 -5.01 -10.09
C LEU A 153 -10.85 -4.27 -10.42
N ALA A 154 -9.90 -4.24 -9.48
CA ALA A 154 -8.62 -3.59 -9.67
C ALA A 154 -7.83 -4.21 -10.82
N CYS A 155 -7.64 -5.53 -10.82
CA CYS A 155 -6.84 -6.22 -11.82
C CYS A 155 -7.53 -6.30 -13.20
N GLY A 156 -8.86 -6.48 -13.22
CA GLY A 156 -9.62 -6.43 -14.47
C GLY A 156 -9.53 -5.06 -15.15
N ALA A 157 -9.68 -3.99 -14.37
CA ALA A 157 -9.50 -2.62 -14.87
C ALA A 157 -8.06 -2.36 -15.32
N PHE A 158 -7.08 -2.81 -14.52
CA PHE A 158 -5.66 -2.64 -14.83
C PHE A 158 -5.25 -3.38 -16.10
N THR A 159 -5.89 -4.52 -16.40
CA THR A 159 -5.68 -5.25 -17.65
C THR A 159 -5.95 -4.36 -18.86
N PHE A 160 -7.07 -3.63 -18.90
CA PHE A 160 -7.36 -2.67 -19.97
C PHE A 160 -6.30 -1.57 -20.06
N LEU A 161 -5.88 -1.00 -18.93
CA LEU A 161 -4.87 0.08 -18.90
C LEU A 161 -3.49 -0.38 -19.42
N LEU A 162 -3.23 -1.68 -19.37
CA LEU A 162 -2.02 -2.30 -19.95
C LEU A 162 -2.19 -2.75 -21.40
N GLY A 163 -3.36 -2.52 -22.01
CA GLY A 163 -3.65 -2.83 -23.40
C GLY A 163 -4.40 -4.14 -23.64
N GLY A 164 -4.83 -4.83 -22.57
CA GLY A 164 -5.64 -6.05 -22.69
C GLY A 164 -7.08 -5.76 -23.08
N GLY A 165 -7.70 -6.71 -23.80
CA GLY A 165 -9.07 -6.63 -24.28
C GLY A 165 -10.10 -7.16 -23.26
N PRO A 166 -11.39 -7.21 -23.65
CA PRO A 166 -12.47 -7.66 -22.77
C PRO A 166 -12.30 -9.09 -22.24
N VAL A 167 -11.69 -9.97 -23.04
CA VAL A 167 -11.44 -11.37 -22.66
C VAL A 167 -10.43 -11.45 -21.53
N GLU A 168 -9.29 -10.78 -21.69
CA GLU A 168 -8.24 -10.73 -20.66
C GLU A 168 -8.75 -10.03 -19.39
N MET A 169 -9.53 -8.97 -19.54
CA MET A 169 -10.14 -8.27 -18.42
C MET A 169 -11.04 -9.18 -17.59
N LEU A 170 -11.91 -9.96 -18.23
CA LEU A 170 -12.84 -10.87 -17.54
C LEU A 170 -12.09 -11.99 -16.83
N PHE A 171 -11.10 -12.60 -17.48
CA PHE A 171 -10.37 -13.71 -16.89
C PHE A 171 -9.41 -13.24 -15.80
N ALA A 172 -8.78 -12.07 -15.96
CA ALA A 172 -7.97 -11.44 -14.90
C ALA A 172 -8.83 -11.03 -13.71
N PHE A 173 -10.06 -10.54 -13.94
CA PHE A 173 -11.03 -10.28 -12.89
C PHE A 173 -11.29 -11.53 -12.05
N CYS A 174 -11.63 -12.64 -12.67
CA CYS A 174 -11.90 -13.90 -11.97
C CYS A 174 -10.64 -14.44 -11.26
N GLY A 175 -9.49 -14.44 -11.95
CA GLY A 175 -8.22 -14.92 -11.41
C GLY A 175 -7.77 -14.12 -10.18
N ALA A 176 -7.76 -12.79 -10.28
CA ALA A 176 -7.38 -11.92 -9.17
C ALA A 176 -8.35 -12.01 -7.99
N GLY A 177 -9.64 -12.12 -8.28
CA GLY A 177 -10.68 -12.28 -7.26
C GLY A 177 -10.46 -13.52 -6.40
N LEU A 178 -10.26 -14.68 -7.04
CA LEU A 178 -9.99 -15.94 -6.34
C LEU A 178 -8.63 -15.90 -5.65
N GLY A 179 -7.59 -15.40 -6.32
CA GLY A 179 -6.25 -15.29 -5.76
C GLY A 179 -6.21 -14.47 -4.47
N ASN A 180 -6.84 -13.29 -4.47
CA ASN A 180 -6.89 -12.46 -3.25
C ASN A 180 -7.79 -13.05 -2.16
N PHE A 181 -8.88 -13.71 -2.53
CA PHE A 181 -9.71 -14.45 -1.56
C PHE A 181 -8.90 -15.54 -0.85
N VAL A 182 -8.12 -16.34 -1.60
CA VAL A 182 -7.19 -17.34 -1.05
C VAL A 182 -6.18 -16.67 -0.12
N ARG A 183 -5.54 -15.58 -0.53
CA ARG A 183 -4.62 -14.80 0.30
C ARG A 183 -5.25 -14.39 1.62
N CYS A 184 -6.44 -13.79 1.60
CA CYS A 184 -7.15 -13.36 2.80
C CYS A 184 -7.46 -14.51 3.75
N LYS A 185 -7.82 -15.69 3.22
CA LYS A 185 -8.07 -16.88 4.02
C LYS A 185 -6.79 -17.39 4.68
N LEU A 186 -5.69 -17.50 3.93
CA LEU A 186 -4.40 -17.97 4.45
C LEU A 186 -3.84 -17.02 5.52
N THR A 187 -3.96 -15.71 5.32
CA THR A 187 -3.58 -14.71 6.32
C THR A 187 -4.36 -14.86 7.63
N LYS A 188 -5.67 -15.15 7.55
CA LYS A 188 -6.49 -15.43 8.76
C LYS A 188 -6.06 -16.67 9.52
N HIS A 189 -5.43 -17.63 8.85
CA HIS A 189 -4.87 -18.83 9.47
C HIS A 189 -3.42 -18.68 9.93
N HIS A 190 -2.90 -17.42 9.94
CA HIS A 190 -1.53 -17.10 10.37
C HIS A 190 -0.43 -17.89 9.65
N LEU A 191 -0.66 -18.24 8.37
CA LEU A 191 0.35 -18.88 7.55
C LEU A 191 1.44 -17.88 7.13
N THR A 192 2.63 -18.39 6.80
CA THR A 192 3.77 -17.55 6.43
C THR A 192 3.47 -16.69 5.20
N LEU A 193 4.06 -15.50 5.16
CA LEU A 193 3.90 -14.56 4.05
C LEU A 193 4.16 -15.22 2.68
N PHE A 194 5.26 -15.97 2.58
CA PHE A 194 5.66 -16.61 1.31
C PHE A 194 4.64 -17.64 0.84
N LEU A 195 4.15 -18.47 1.75
CA LEU A 195 3.10 -19.45 1.40
C LEU A 195 1.82 -18.73 0.92
N GLY A 196 1.46 -17.64 1.59
CA GLY A 196 0.34 -16.79 1.18
C GLY A 196 0.50 -16.22 -0.23
N ILE A 197 1.71 -15.72 -0.56
CA ILE A 197 2.02 -15.18 -1.90
C ILE A 197 1.97 -16.29 -2.94
N VAL A 198 2.70 -17.38 -2.73
CA VAL A 198 2.79 -18.50 -3.69
C VAL A 198 1.40 -19.06 -3.98
N ALA A 199 0.62 -19.40 -2.94
CA ALA A 199 -0.70 -19.98 -3.13
C ALA A 199 -1.68 -19.02 -3.83
N SER A 200 -1.64 -17.73 -3.51
CA SER A 200 -2.52 -16.73 -4.13
C SER A 200 -2.19 -16.47 -5.59
N VAL A 201 -0.90 -16.35 -5.93
CA VAL A 201 -0.44 -16.18 -7.32
C VAL A 201 -0.73 -17.43 -8.14
N ALA A 202 -0.41 -18.61 -7.61
CA ALA A 202 -0.69 -19.88 -8.29
C ALA A 202 -2.20 -20.04 -8.57
N SER A 203 -3.05 -19.77 -7.57
CA SER A 203 -4.51 -19.86 -7.76
C SER A 203 -5.03 -18.86 -8.79
N ALA A 204 -4.48 -17.63 -8.84
CA ALA A 204 -4.84 -16.64 -9.83
C ALA A 204 -4.46 -17.09 -11.25
N CYS A 205 -3.22 -17.56 -11.44
CA CYS A 205 -2.75 -18.07 -12.75
C CYS A 205 -3.54 -19.30 -13.23
N VAL A 206 -3.79 -20.27 -12.34
CA VAL A 206 -4.58 -21.47 -12.66
C VAL A 206 -5.99 -21.09 -13.06
N THR A 207 -6.65 -20.20 -12.31
CA THR A 207 -8.01 -19.74 -12.62
C THR A 207 -8.07 -19.07 -13.99
N TYR A 208 -7.13 -18.16 -14.27
CA TYR A 208 -7.03 -17.51 -15.57
C TYR A 208 -6.91 -18.55 -16.69
N THR A 209 -5.98 -19.51 -16.54
CA THR A 209 -5.70 -20.53 -17.56
C THR A 209 -6.90 -21.46 -17.78
N ILE A 210 -7.56 -21.90 -16.72
CA ILE A 210 -8.77 -22.74 -16.84
C ILE A 210 -9.85 -22.00 -17.65
N LEU A 211 -10.12 -20.73 -17.34
CA LEU A 211 -11.11 -19.94 -18.07
C LEU A 211 -10.72 -19.74 -19.54
N LEU A 212 -9.44 -19.49 -19.83
CA LEU A 212 -8.94 -19.37 -21.19
C LEU A 212 -9.13 -20.67 -21.97
N ARG A 213 -8.76 -21.83 -21.40
CA ARG A 213 -8.93 -23.14 -22.07
C ARG A 213 -10.40 -23.51 -22.28
N ILE A 214 -11.27 -23.17 -21.32
CA ILE A 214 -12.72 -23.35 -21.48
C ILE A 214 -13.24 -22.45 -22.62
N ALA A 215 -12.83 -21.19 -22.68
CA ALA A 215 -13.24 -20.28 -23.74
C ALA A 215 -12.69 -20.67 -25.11
N GLU A 216 -11.48 -21.21 -25.18
CA GLU A 216 -10.90 -21.80 -26.40
C GLU A 216 -11.78 -22.96 -26.90
N LEU A 217 -12.16 -23.89 -26.02
CA LEU A 217 -12.93 -25.07 -26.35
C LEU A 217 -14.37 -24.75 -26.79
N ILE A 218 -15.04 -23.77 -26.10
CA ILE A 218 -16.46 -23.50 -26.31
C ILE A 218 -16.68 -22.41 -27.36
N ALA A 219 -15.86 -21.34 -27.33
CA ALA A 219 -16.05 -20.14 -28.15
C ALA A 219 -14.97 -19.93 -29.22
N GLY A 220 -13.99 -20.82 -29.32
CA GLY A 220 -12.91 -20.70 -30.28
C GLY A 220 -12.00 -19.49 -30.05
N VAL A 221 -11.90 -19.02 -28.79
CA VAL A 221 -11.04 -17.89 -28.41
C VAL A 221 -9.58 -18.24 -28.67
N SER A 222 -8.84 -17.36 -29.35
CA SER A 222 -7.44 -17.57 -29.69
C SER A 222 -6.54 -17.58 -28.43
N LEU A 223 -5.46 -18.36 -28.46
CA LEU A 223 -4.41 -18.36 -27.40
C LEU A 223 -3.63 -17.04 -27.31
N GLN A 224 -3.83 -16.09 -28.23
CA GLN A 224 -3.23 -14.75 -28.16
C GLN A 224 -3.58 -13.98 -26.89
N HIS A 225 -4.59 -14.45 -26.13
CA HIS A 225 -5.03 -13.88 -24.85
C HIS A 225 -4.26 -14.43 -23.63
N GLU A 226 -3.22 -15.25 -23.84
CA GLU A 226 -2.45 -15.86 -22.72
C GLU A 226 -1.84 -14.85 -21.75
N ALA A 227 -1.33 -13.72 -22.25
CA ALA A 227 -0.59 -12.74 -21.43
C ALA A 227 -1.39 -12.14 -20.26
N GLY A 228 -2.72 -12.23 -20.28
CA GLY A 228 -3.58 -11.72 -19.22
C GLY A 228 -3.40 -12.40 -17.87
N TYR A 229 -2.77 -13.60 -17.80
CA TYR A 229 -2.46 -14.23 -16.53
C TYR A 229 -1.56 -13.36 -15.65
N ILE A 230 -0.68 -12.54 -16.24
CA ILE A 230 0.18 -11.60 -15.52
C ILE A 230 -0.69 -10.58 -14.79
N CYS A 231 -1.71 -10.06 -15.46
CA CYS A 231 -2.62 -9.08 -14.86
C CYS A 231 -3.41 -9.68 -13.70
N SER A 232 -3.74 -10.97 -13.75
CA SER A 232 -4.49 -11.65 -12.69
C SER A 232 -3.74 -11.72 -11.35
N MET A 233 -2.41 -11.56 -11.32
CA MET A 233 -1.61 -11.62 -10.09
C MET A 233 -1.14 -10.25 -9.59
N LEU A 234 -1.43 -9.14 -10.31
CA LEU A 234 -0.91 -7.81 -9.97
C LEU A 234 -1.45 -7.24 -8.64
N PHE A 235 -2.52 -7.81 -8.07
CA PHE A 235 -3.00 -7.46 -6.73
C PHE A 235 -1.98 -7.73 -5.62
N ILE A 236 -0.96 -8.57 -5.88
CA ILE A 236 0.10 -8.91 -4.93
C ILE A 236 1.19 -7.84 -4.87
N ILE A 237 1.33 -7.03 -5.93
CA ILE A 237 2.40 -6.03 -6.02
C ILE A 237 2.21 -4.95 -4.95
N PRO A 238 3.18 -4.76 -4.03
CA PRO A 238 3.04 -3.90 -2.87
C PRO A 238 3.24 -2.42 -3.22
N GLY A 239 2.35 -1.85 -4.03
CA GLY A 239 2.50 -0.48 -4.53
C GLY A 239 2.48 0.59 -3.44
N PHE A 240 1.67 0.41 -2.37
CA PHE A 240 1.60 1.38 -1.27
C PHE A 240 2.93 1.48 -0.53
N PRO A 241 3.53 0.38 -0.03
CA PRO A 241 4.83 0.44 0.60
C PRO A 241 5.94 0.99 -0.32
N PHE A 242 5.99 0.68 -1.62
CA PHE A 242 6.97 1.27 -2.54
C PHE A 242 6.98 2.79 -2.52
N ILE A 243 5.79 3.37 -2.55
CA ILE A 243 5.67 4.82 -2.55
C ILE A 243 6.11 5.40 -1.19
N THR A 244 5.72 4.75 -0.08
CA THR A 244 6.13 5.21 1.26
C THR A 244 7.62 5.02 1.52
N SER A 245 8.24 3.92 1.03
CA SER A 245 9.68 3.70 1.05
C SER A 245 10.43 4.84 0.35
N GLY A 246 10.02 5.20 -0.87
CA GLY A 246 10.63 6.29 -1.61
C GLY A 246 10.48 7.66 -0.91
N ILE A 247 9.37 7.91 -0.22
CA ILE A 247 9.17 9.13 0.57
C ILE A 247 10.07 9.13 1.81
N ASP A 248 10.23 7.99 2.51
CA ASP A 248 11.10 7.87 3.66
C ASP A 248 12.57 8.10 3.28
N LEU A 249 13.04 7.48 2.18
CA LEU A 249 14.39 7.70 1.66
C LEU A 249 14.66 9.18 1.32
N ALA A 250 13.69 9.85 0.69
CA ALA A 250 13.83 11.26 0.36
C ALA A 250 13.82 12.19 1.58
N LYS A 251 13.32 11.71 2.72
CA LYS A 251 13.36 12.41 4.01
C LYS A 251 14.52 11.97 4.91
N LEU A 252 15.46 11.21 4.36
CA LEU A 252 16.64 10.65 5.05
C LEU A 252 16.30 9.66 6.18
N ASP A 253 15.08 9.13 6.19
CA ASP A 253 14.69 7.99 7.03
C ASP A 253 15.22 6.68 6.42
N MET A 254 16.56 6.56 6.36
CA MET A 254 17.26 5.53 5.61
C MET A 254 16.92 4.12 6.09
N ARG A 255 16.85 3.90 7.40
CA ARG A 255 16.54 2.59 8.00
C ARG A 255 15.16 2.11 7.53
N SER A 256 14.11 2.89 7.80
CA SER A 256 12.74 2.54 7.40
C SER A 256 12.60 2.40 5.88
N GLY A 257 13.20 3.33 5.12
CA GLY A 257 13.12 3.32 3.67
C GLY A 257 13.74 2.09 3.04
N LEU A 258 14.96 1.70 3.48
CA LEU A 258 15.66 0.53 2.96
C LEU A 258 15.01 -0.80 3.41
N GLU A 259 14.61 -0.91 4.67
CA GLU A 259 13.92 -2.11 5.16
C GLU A 259 12.60 -2.34 4.40
N ARG A 260 11.79 -1.28 4.18
CA ARG A 260 10.57 -1.36 3.36
C ARG A 260 10.87 -1.77 1.93
N LEU A 261 11.81 -1.11 1.28
CA LEU A 261 12.20 -1.42 -0.09
C LEU A 261 12.64 -2.88 -0.23
N THR A 262 13.45 -3.38 0.71
CA THR A 262 13.90 -4.77 0.72
C THR A 262 12.73 -5.74 0.88
N TYR A 263 11.82 -5.47 1.81
CA TYR A 263 10.62 -6.28 2.03
C TYR A 263 9.76 -6.40 0.76
N GLU A 264 9.60 -5.31 0.05
CA GLU A 264 8.82 -5.26 -1.19
C GLU A 264 9.48 -5.96 -2.35
N ILE A 265 10.80 -5.80 -2.49
CA ILE A 265 11.58 -6.54 -3.49
C ILE A 265 11.40 -8.04 -3.28
N ILE A 266 11.46 -8.52 -2.03
CA ILE A 266 11.26 -9.93 -1.70
C ILE A 266 9.84 -10.38 -2.12
N ILE A 267 8.79 -9.61 -1.81
CA ILE A 267 7.42 -9.96 -2.22
C ILE A 267 7.30 -10.07 -3.75
N ILE A 268 7.86 -9.11 -4.48
CA ILE A 268 7.81 -9.10 -5.95
C ILE A 268 8.58 -10.27 -6.53
N VAL A 269 9.78 -10.54 -6.03
CA VAL A 269 10.60 -11.65 -6.51
C VAL A 269 9.86 -12.98 -6.29
N VAL A 270 9.30 -13.22 -5.12
CA VAL A 270 8.53 -14.45 -4.84
C VAL A 270 7.29 -14.54 -5.73
N ALA A 271 6.53 -13.45 -5.90
CA ALA A 271 5.33 -13.43 -6.73
C ALA A 271 5.64 -13.66 -8.21
N THR A 272 6.68 -13.00 -8.73
CA THR A 272 7.06 -13.09 -10.15
C THR A 272 7.71 -14.44 -10.48
N ILE A 273 8.54 -15.00 -9.61
CA ILE A 273 9.07 -16.36 -9.77
C ILE A 273 7.91 -17.38 -9.75
N THR A 274 6.96 -17.24 -8.83
CA THR A 274 5.78 -18.11 -8.78
C THR A 274 4.99 -18.05 -10.09
N ALA A 275 4.70 -16.84 -10.58
CA ALA A 275 3.98 -16.68 -11.84
C ALA A 275 4.77 -17.21 -13.05
N TRP A 276 6.10 -17.05 -13.08
CA TRP A 276 6.96 -17.63 -14.09
C TRP A 276 6.95 -19.17 -14.07
N LEU A 277 7.07 -19.78 -12.88
CA LEU A 277 6.96 -21.23 -12.74
C LEU A 277 5.58 -21.73 -13.17
N MET A 278 4.51 -21.01 -12.82
CA MET A 278 3.16 -21.34 -13.29
C MET A 278 3.04 -21.21 -14.80
N ALA A 279 3.68 -20.20 -15.42
CA ALA A 279 3.72 -20.07 -16.88
C ALA A 279 4.42 -21.26 -17.54
N LEU A 280 5.53 -21.74 -16.99
CA LEU A 280 6.23 -22.93 -17.47
C LEU A 280 5.35 -24.19 -17.36
N LEU A 281 4.70 -24.40 -16.20
CA LEU A 281 3.84 -25.56 -15.93
C LEU A 281 2.59 -25.59 -16.80
N LEU A 282 2.02 -24.42 -17.08
CA LEU A 282 0.76 -24.27 -17.84
C LEU A 282 0.98 -23.94 -19.33
N HIS A 283 2.25 -23.90 -19.77
CA HIS A 283 2.68 -23.55 -21.14
C HIS A 283 2.12 -22.19 -21.60
N LEU A 284 2.23 -21.15 -20.75
CA LEU A 284 1.80 -19.79 -21.04
C LEU A 284 2.97 -18.92 -21.50
N HIS A 285 2.69 -18.00 -22.43
CA HIS A 285 3.69 -17.09 -22.97
C HIS A 285 3.29 -15.62 -22.69
N PRO A 286 4.19 -14.76 -22.21
CA PRO A 286 3.91 -13.35 -21.94
C PRO A 286 4.01 -12.50 -23.24
N VAL A 287 3.24 -12.86 -24.26
CA VAL A 287 3.14 -12.10 -25.50
C VAL A 287 2.51 -10.72 -25.29
N ASN A 288 2.64 -9.83 -26.26
CA ASN A 288 1.94 -8.55 -26.21
C ASN A 288 0.44 -8.76 -26.44
N PHE A 289 -0.37 -7.92 -25.78
CA PHE A 289 -1.80 -7.90 -26.01
C PHE A 289 -2.13 -7.53 -27.46
N PRO A 290 -3.21 -8.08 -28.03
CA PRO A 290 -3.71 -7.66 -29.36
C PRO A 290 -4.07 -6.16 -29.32
N ALA A 291 -3.70 -5.43 -30.38
CA ALA A 291 -4.01 -4.01 -30.45
C ALA A 291 -5.53 -3.77 -30.50
N LEU A 292 -6.02 -2.94 -29.59
CA LEU A 292 -7.43 -2.54 -29.59
C LEU A 292 -7.65 -1.38 -30.57
N SER A 293 -8.46 -1.61 -31.61
CA SER A 293 -8.84 -0.56 -32.55
C SER A 293 -9.99 0.28 -32.01
N MET A 294 -9.66 1.43 -31.41
CA MET A 294 -10.65 2.36 -30.87
C MET A 294 -10.33 3.82 -31.25
N SER A 295 -11.35 4.68 -31.33
CA SER A 295 -11.13 6.11 -31.50
C SER A 295 -10.47 6.73 -30.27
N VAL A 296 -9.62 7.75 -30.47
CA VAL A 296 -8.89 8.43 -29.39
C VAL A 296 -9.83 8.91 -28.27
N PRO A 297 -10.98 9.59 -28.53
CA PRO A 297 -11.89 10.02 -27.48
C PRO A 297 -12.46 8.85 -26.66
N MET A 298 -12.80 7.74 -27.30
CA MET A 298 -13.31 6.54 -26.61
C MET A 298 -12.22 5.95 -25.70
N HIS A 299 -10.98 5.91 -26.18
CA HIS A 299 -9.85 5.41 -25.42
C HIS A 299 -9.61 6.24 -24.15
N ILE A 300 -9.67 7.57 -24.24
CA ILE A 300 -9.54 8.47 -23.08
C ILE A 300 -10.67 8.24 -22.08
N ILE A 301 -11.93 8.14 -22.55
CA ILE A 301 -13.08 7.88 -21.66
C ILE A 301 -12.92 6.55 -20.93
N LEU A 302 -12.56 5.49 -21.62
CA LEU A 302 -12.37 4.18 -21.03
C LEU A 302 -11.18 4.17 -20.05
N ARG A 303 -10.08 4.87 -20.37
CA ARG A 303 -8.95 5.06 -19.44
C ARG A 303 -9.37 5.76 -18.15
N LEU A 304 -10.21 6.79 -18.23
CA LEU A 304 -10.77 7.43 -17.03
C LEU A 304 -11.60 6.46 -16.19
N VAL A 305 -12.52 5.72 -16.83
CA VAL A 305 -13.38 4.75 -16.15
C VAL A 305 -12.58 3.63 -15.51
N PHE A 306 -11.67 3.00 -16.27
CA PHE A 306 -10.88 1.88 -15.75
C PHE A 306 -9.80 2.33 -14.77
N SER A 307 -9.24 3.54 -14.89
CA SER A 307 -8.36 4.09 -13.86
C SER A 307 -9.13 4.33 -12.57
N PHE A 308 -10.37 4.85 -12.63
CA PHE A 308 -11.23 4.96 -11.46
C PHE A 308 -11.49 3.60 -10.81
N CYS A 309 -11.95 2.61 -11.58
CA CYS A 309 -12.23 1.26 -11.08
C CYS A 309 -10.99 0.61 -10.45
N GLY A 310 -9.84 0.74 -11.09
CA GLY A 310 -8.58 0.19 -10.63
C GLY A 310 -8.15 0.78 -9.29
N VAL A 311 -8.13 2.11 -9.18
CA VAL A 311 -7.76 2.82 -7.94
C VAL A 311 -8.78 2.56 -6.84
N PHE A 312 -10.07 2.54 -7.16
CA PHE A 312 -11.12 2.22 -6.20
C PHE A 312 -10.92 0.82 -5.59
N GLY A 313 -10.72 -0.20 -6.44
CA GLY A 313 -10.47 -1.56 -6.00
C GLY A 313 -9.23 -1.67 -5.10
N PHE A 314 -8.10 -1.09 -5.50
CA PHE A 314 -6.89 -1.08 -4.64
C PHE A 314 -7.12 -0.32 -3.34
N SER A 315 -7.85 0.80 -3.34
CA SER A 315 -8.17 1.54 -2.12
C SER A 315 -9.01 0.71 -1.14
N ILE A 316 -9.99 -0.05 -1.63
CA ILE A 316 -10.76 -0.99 -0.80
C ILE A 316 -9.84 -2.08 -0.21
N MET A 317 -8.88 -2.60 -0.98
CA MET A 317 -7.89 -3.56 -0.48
C MET A 317 -7.00 -2.98 0.62
N PHE A 318 -6.76 -1.67 0.63
CA PHE A 318 -6.07 -0.94 1.71
C PHE A 318 -6.98 -0.60 2.90
N ASN A 319 -8.16 -1.23 2.98
CA ASN A 319 -9.14 -1.01 4.03
C ASN A 319 -9.65 0.45 4.11
N SER A 320 -9.75 1.12 2.97
CA SER A 320 -10.26 2.49 2.88
C SER A 320 -11.80 2.49 2.98
N PRO A 321 -12.40 3.40 3.78
CA PRO A 321 -13.83 3.66 3.69
C PRO A 321 -14.23 4.03 2.25
N TRP A 322 -15.43 3.64 1.81
CA TRP A 322 -15.85 3.80 0.42
C TRP A 322 -15.78 5.27 -0.09
N LYS A 323 -16.04 6.25 0.78
CA LYS A 323 -15.91 7.68 0.44
C LYS A 323 -14.46 8.07 0.17
N LEU A 324 -13.54 7.61 1.02
CA LEU A 324 -12.10 7.81 0.81
C LEU A 324 -11.62 7.12 -0.48
N ALA A 325 -12.06 5.86 -0.69
CA ALA A 325 -11.72 5.10 -1.89
C ALA A 325 -12.20 5.80 -3.17
N ALA A 326 -13.44 6.30 -3.18
CA ALA A 326 -13.99 7.04 -4.32
C ALA A 326 -13.25 8.36 -4.58
N THR A 327 -12.89 9.10 -3.52
CA THR A 327 -12.13 10.37 -3.67
C THR A 327 -10.73 10.09 -4.23
N ALA A 328 -10.02 9.08 -3.71
CA ALA A 328 -8.71 8.67 -4.24
C ALA A 328 -8.83 8.17 -5.69
N ALA A 329 -9.92 7.46 -6.03
CA ALA A 329 -10.19 6.96 -7.37
C ALA A 329 -10.43 8.09 -8.38
N LEU A 330 -11.15 9.15 -8.01
CA LEU A 330 -11.32 10.33 -8.86
C LEU A 330 -9.98 11.02 -9.16
N ILE A 331 -9.15 11.21 -8.13
CA ILE A 331 -7.80 11.78 -8.29
C ILE A 331 -6.96 10.89 -9.21
N GLY A 332 -6.96 9.57 -8.95
CA GLY A 332 -6.19 8.62 -9.73
C GLY A 332 -6.68 8.46 -11.16
N ALA A 333 -7.98 8.56 -11.40
CA ALA A 333 -8.55 8.53 -12.75
C ALA A 333 -7.98 9.64 -13.62
N VAL A 334 -7.98 10.87 -13.13
CA VAL A 334 -7.44 12.02 -13.87
C VAL A 334 -5.92 11.91 -14.04
N ALA A 335 -5.21 11.61 -12.96
CA ALA A 335 -3.74 11.58 -12.95
C ALA A 335 -3.17 10.43 -13.82
N ASN A 336 -3.76 9.24 -13.73
CA ASN A 336 -3.28 8.09 -14.51
C ASN A 336 -3.66 8.19 -15.99
N THR A 337 -4.85 8.74 -16.31
CA THR A 337 -5.22 8.98 -17.70
C THR A 337 -4.26 9.99 -18.33
N LEU A 338 -3.96 11.12 -17.65
CA LEU A 338 -2.95 12.06 -18.14
C LEU A 338 -1.60 11.37 -18.37
N ARG A 339 -1.14 10.54 -17.42
CA ARG A 339 0.10 9.78 -17.58
C ARG A 339 0.13 8.93 -18.85
N LEU A 340 -0.97 8.20 -19.10
CA LEU A 340 -1.06 7.31 -20.25
C LEU A 340 -1.12 8.10 -21.57
N GLU A 341 -1.86 9.21 -21.60
CA GLU A 341 -1.94 10.06 -22.79
C GLU A 341 -0.59 10.76 -23.09
N LEU A 342 0.18 11.15 -22.06
CA LEU A 342 1.52 11.69 -22.25
C LEU A 342 2.47 10.67 -22.91
N VAL A 343 2.35 9.39 -22.57
CA VAL A 343 3.14 8.33 -23.21
C VAL A 343 2.71 8.12 -24.67
N ASP A 344 1.40 7.98 -24.90
CA ASP A 344 0.88 7.54 -26.19
C ASP A 344 0.77 8.68 -27.21
N LEU A 345 0.31 9.87 -26.81
CA LEU A 345 0.12 11.00 -27.72
C LEU A 345 1.33 11.93 -27.79
N ALA A 346 2.03 12.13 -26.68
CA ALA A 346 3.15 13.05 -26.61
C ALA A 346 4.54 12.36 -26.63
N SER A 347 4.56 11.01 -26.73
CA SER A 347 5.79 10.19 -26.75
C SER A 347 6.73 10.46 -25.54
N PHE A 348 6.16 10.82 -24.39
CA PHE A 348 6.95 11.01 -23.17
C PHE A 348 7.52 9.66 -22.68
N PRO A 349 8.76 9.66 -22.17
CA PRO A 349 9.30 8.49 -21.49
C PRO A 349 8.38 8.07 -20.33
N PRO A 350 8.12 6.76 -20.13
CA PRO A 350 7.18 6.27 -19.10
C PRO A 350 7.47 6.78 -17.69
N ALA A 351 8.73 6.94 -17.32
CA ALA A 351 9.14 7.47 -16.01
C ALA A 351 8.81 8.97 -15.85
N ALA A 352 9.04 9.77 -16.90
CA ALA A 352 8.68 11.20 -16.89
C ALA A 352 7.16 11.39 -16.83
N ALA A 353 6.40 10.59 -17.58
CA ALA A 353 4.94 10.59 -17.51
C ALA A 353 4.43 10.16 -16.12
N ALA A 354 5.07 9.16 -15.48
CA ALA A 354 4.74 8.74 -14.12
C ALA A 354 5.01 9.85 -13.09
N PHE A 355 6.12 10.59 -13.22
CA PHE A 355 6.41 11.77 -12.41
C PHE A 355 5.30 12.81 -12.52
N VAL A 356 4.91 13.17 -13.75
CA VAL A 356 3.85 14.19 -13.99
C VAL A 356 2.50 13.71 -13.43
N GLY A 357 2.14 12.43 -13.64
CA GLY A 357 0.92 11.84 -13.07
C GLY A 357 0.92 11.90 -11.54
N ALA A 358 2.00 11.50 -10.89
CA ALA A 358 2.13 11.56 -9.43
C ALA A 358 2.14 13.00 -8.90
N LEU A 359 2.79 13.93 -9.59
CA LEU A 359 2.76 15.36 -9.28
C LEU A 359 1.33 15.90 -9.28
N LEU A 360 0.57 15.62 -10.35
CA LEU A 360 -0.83 16.03 -10.47
C LEU A 360 -1.69 15.42 -9.36
N ALA A 361 -1.56 14.11 -9.11
CA ALA A 361 -2.29 13.44 -8.03
C ALA A 361 -2.00 14.08 -6.67
N GLY A 362 -0.73 14.40 -6.39
CA GLY A 362 -0.32 15.06 -5.17
C GLY A 362 -0.88 16.48 -5.00
N ILE A 363 -0.97 17.26 -6.09
CA ILE A 363 -1.59 18.60 -6.09
C ILE A 363 -3.09 18.49 -5.84
N LEU A 364 -3.80 17.64 -6.59
CA LEU A 364 -5.25 17.44 -6.44
C LEU A 364 -5.60 16.98 -5.02
N ALA A 365 -4.86 16.02 -4.47
CA ALA A 365 -5.07 15.57 -3.09
C ALA A 365 -4.84 16.70 -2.08
N SER A 366 -3.90 17.60 -2.33
CA SER A 366 -3.64 18.75 -1.44
C SER A 366 -4.79 19.76 -1.44
N LEU A 367 -5.42 19.96 -2.59
CA LEU A 367 -6.57 20.86 -2.73
C LEU A 367 -7.82 20.28 -2.04
N ILE A 368 -8.01 18.98 -2.14
CA ILE A 368 -9.24 18.29 -1.71
C ILE A 368 -9.18 17.84 -0.24
N LYS A 369 -7.98 17.62 0.34
CA LYS A 369 -7.82 16.99 1.68
C LYS A 369 -8.68 17.62 2.79
N ASN A 370 -8.79 18.95 2.82
CA ASN A 370 -9.53 19.65 3.87
C ASN A 370 -11.05 19.44 3.73
N GLN A 371 -11.55 19.41 2.50
CA GLN A 371 -12.97 19.17 2.21
C GLN A 371 -13.33 17.69 2.42
N ALA A 372 -12.43 16.79 2.04
CA ALA A 372 -12.61 15.36 2.18
C ALA A 372 -12.49 14.88 3.63
N GLY A 373 -11.75 15.60 4.50
CA GLY A 373 -11.55 15.23 5.90
C GLY A 373 -10.64 14.02 6.10
N TYR A 374 -9.76 13.73 5.13
CA TYR A 374 -8.85 12.58 5.17
C TYR A 374 -7.38 13.00 5.13
N PRO A 375 -6.47 12.24 5.78
CA PRO A 375 -5.04 12.47 5.67
C PRO A 375 -4.58 12.43 4.21
N ARG A 376 -3.67 13.34 3.85
CA ARG A 376 -3.16 13.43 2.48
C ARG A 376 -2.61 12.11 1.95
N ILE A 377 -1.87 11.35 2.78
CA ILE A 377 -1.27 10.08 2.37
C ILE A 377 -2.33 9.04 1.96
N SER A 378 -3.47 9.02 2.65
CA SER A 378 -4.59 8.14 2.34
C SER A 378 -5.30 8.48 1.02
N LEU A 379 -5.12 9.71 0.51
CA LEU A 379 -5.59 10.14 -0.80
C LEU A 379 -4.53 9.93 -1.89
N THR A 380 -3.27 10.34 -1.63
CA THR A 380 -2.21 10.36 -2.65
C THR A 380 -1.71 8.99 -3.01
N VAL A 381 -1.38 8.14 -2.02
CA VAL A 381 -0.74 6.85 -2.29
C VAL A 381 -1.68 5.91 -3.04
N PRO A 382 -2.95 5.70 -2.62
CA PRO A 382 -3.86 4.88 -3.40
C PRO A 382 -4.12 5.40 -4.82
N SER A 383 -4.14 6.73 -5.02
CA SER A 383 -4.42 7.31 -6.34
C SER A 383 -3.34 7.05 -7.39
N ILE A 384 -2.09 6.80 -6.97
CA ILE A 384 -0.99 6.52 -7.89
C ILE A 384 -0.53 5.05 -7.87
N VAL A 385 -1.09 4.20 -7.02
CA VAL A 385 -0.68 2.80 -6.90
C VAL A 385 -0.83 2.04 -8.21
N ILE A 386 -1.82 2.39 -9.02
CA ILE A 386 -2.05 1.81 -10.35
C ILE A 386 -0.94 2.17 -11.36
N MET A 387 -0.08 3.13 -11.06
CA MET A 387 1.05 3.52 -11.89
C MET A 387 2.31 2.70 -11.60
N VAL A 388 2.31 1.88 -10.55
CA VAL A 388 3.45 1.03 -10.15
C VAL A 388 3.74 0.01 -11.25
N PRO A 389 5.00 -0.18 -11.66
CA PRO A 389 5.35 -0.90 -12.88
C PRO A 389 5.40 -2.43 -12.70
N GLY A 390 4.32 -3.04 -12.20
CA GLY A 390 4.25 -4.49 -11.92
C GLY A 390 4.49 -5.36 -13.15
N LEU A 391 3.93 -5.00 -14.30
CA LEU A 391 4.14 -5.71 -15.57
C LEU A 391 5.62 -5.63 -16.02
N TYR A 392 6.28 -4.48 -15.84
CA TYR A 392 7.70 -4.30 -16.18
C TYR A 392 8.58 -5.21 -15.32
N LEU A 393 8.31 -5.26 -14.01
CA LEU A 393 9.03 -6.13 -13.08
C LEU A 393 8.84 -7.61 -13.42
N TYR A 394 7.61 -8.02 -13.75
CA TYR A 394 7.36 -9.38 -14.20
C TYR A 394 8.15 -9.71 -15.47
N ARG A 395 8.05 -8.88 -16.51
CA ARG A 395 8.77 -9.08 -17.77
C ARG A 395 10.29 -9.10 -17.58
N ALA A 396 10.83 -8.30 -16.68
CA ALA A 396 12.24 -8.32 -16.34
C ALA A 396 12.67 -9.67 -15.80
N ILE A 397 11.96 -10.22 -14.82
CA ILE A 397 12.29 -11.52 -14.20
C ILE A 397 12.03 -12.68 -15.17
N TYR A 398 10.95 -12.63 -15.96
CA TYR A 398 10.67 -13.63 -16.97
C TYR A 398 11.81 -13.72 -18.02
N ASN A 399 12.24 -12.57 -18.56
CA ASN A 399 13.32 -12.53 -19.55
C ASN A 399 14.67 -12.92 -18.95
N LEU A 400 14.89 -12.64 -17.65
CA LEU A 400 16.07 -13.12 -16.93
C LEU A 400 16.09 -14.66 -16.86
N GLY A 401 14.96 -15.26 -16.51
CA GLY A 401 14.79 -16.72 -16.49
C GLY A 401 14.92 -17.37 -17.88
N ALA A 402 14.52 -16.65 -18.93
CA ALA A 402 14.70 -17.07 -20.33
C ALA A 402 16.09 -16.74 -20.89
N MET A 403 17.05 -16.32 -20.04
CA MET A 403 18.44 -15.96 -20.42
C MET A 403 18.54 -14.81 -21.45
N SER A 404 17.50 -13.99 -21.60
CA SER A 404 17.46 -12.82 -22.47
C SER A 404 17.89 -11.55 -21.68
N LEU A 405 19.19 -11.46 -21.37
CA LEU A 405 19.72 -10.47 -20.44
C LEU A 405 19.49 -9.01 -20.87
N ASN A 406 19.69 -8.69 -22.15
CA ASN A 406 19.49 -7.31 -22.67
C ASN A 406 18.03 -6.86 -22.51
N THR A 407 17.08 -7.72 -22.84
CA THR A 407 15.66 -7.44 -22.70
C THR A 407 15.27 -7.31 -21.23
N SER A 408 15.77 -8.21 -20.39
CA SER A 408 15.59 -8.16 -18.94
C SER A 408 16.11 -6.83 -18.35
N ALA A 409 17.33 -6.44 -18.70
CA ALA A 409 17.94 -5.19 -18.23
C ALA A 409 17.13 -3.94 -18.62
N SER A 410 16.59 -3.90 -19.84
CA SER A 410 15.75 -2.80 -20.32
C SER A 410 14.46 -2.68 -19.50
N TRP A 411 13.80 -3.81 -19.18
CA TRP A 411 12.60 -3.82 -18.34
C TRP A 411 12.91 -3.43 -16.90
N PHE A 412 14.02 -3.89 -16.32
CA PHE A 412 14.48 -3.48 -14.99
C PHE A 412 14.77 -2.00 -14.91
N ALA A 413 15.53 -1.45 -15.85
CA ALA A 413 15.85 -0.03 -15.88
C ALA A 413 14.58 0.83 -15.96
N SER A 414 13.64 0.47 -16.81
CA SER A 414 12.35 1.16 -16.93
C SER A 414 11.54 1.09 -15.64
N ALA A 415 11.49 -0.09 -15.00
CA ALA A 415 10.77 -0.27 -13.73
C ALA A 415 11.38 0.58 -12.62
N ILE A 416 12.71 0.57 -12.45
CA ILE A 416 13.42 1.37 -11.43
C ILE A 416 13.15 2.85 -11.63
N LEU A 417 13.26 3.35 -12.85
CA LEU A 417 13.01 4.77 -13.13
C LEU A 417 11.57 5.19 -12.79
N ILE A 418 10.57 4.34 -13.08
CA ILE A 418 9.17 4.61 -12.71
C ILE A 418 9.00 4.57 -11.18
N ILE A 419 9.58 3.58 -10.49
CA ILE A 419 9.51 3.44 -9.02
C ILE A 419 10.09 4.67 -8.32
N VAL A 420 11.17 5.25 -8.84
CA VAL A 420 11.78 6.48 -8.30
C VAL A 420 10.95 7.72 -8.67
N ALA A 421 10.41 7.77 -9.87
CA ALA A 421 9.65 8.92 -10.37
C ALA A 421 8.35 9.18 -9.60
N LEU A 422 7.65 8.11 -9.17
CA LEU A 422 6.37 8.22 -8.46
C LEU A 422 6.49 8.95 -7.11
N PRO A 423 7.36 8.53 -6.15
CA PRO A 423 7.56 9.26 -4.91
C PRO A 423 8.08 10.68 -5.14
N LEU A 424 9.00 10.87 -6.10
CA LEU A 424 9.50 12.20 -6.45
C LEU A 424 8.35 13.13 -6.88
N GLY A 425 7.45 12.69 -7.74
CA GLY A 425 6.28 13.48 -8.13
C GLY A 425 5.43 13.91 -6.94
N LEU A 426 5.16 13.00 -5.98
CA LEU A 426 4.43 13.33 -4.76
C LEU A 426 5.19 14.30 -3.84
N ILE A 427 6.51 14.14 -3.73
CA ILE A 427 7.37 15.01 -2.92
C ILE A 427 7.34 16.42 -3.51
N PHE A 428 7.52 16.57 -4.82
CA PHE A 428 7.45 17.87 -5.48
C PHE A 428 6.07 18.51 -5.32
N ALA A 429 4.98 17.74 -5.48
CA ALA A 429 3.63 18.24 -5.19
C ALA A 429 3.51 18.75 -3.76
N ARG A 430 4.15 18.07 -2.80
CA ARG A 430 4.11 18.45 -1.40
C ARG A 430 4.97 19.68 -1.12
N ILE A 431 6.15 19.78 -1.70
CA ILE A 431 7.02 20.96 -1.62
C ILE A 431 6.28 22.22 -2.14
N LEU A 432 5.49 22.08 -3.21
CA LEU A 432 4.72 23.18 -3.78
C LEU A 432 3.55 23.60 -2.89
N THR A 433 2.89 22.65 -2.21
CA THR A 433 1.62 22.86 -1.49
C THR A 433 1.73 22.92 0.03
N ASP A 434 2.86 22.53 0.62
CA ASP A 434 3.09 22.46 2.07
C ASP A 434 4.41 23.13 2.43
N ARG A 435 4.30 24.32 3.03
CA ARG A 435 5.48 25.13 3.39
C ARG A 435 6.37 24.43 4.42
N THR A 436 5.78 23.70 5.37
CA THR A 436 6.54 23.04 6.45
C THR A 436 7.35 21.86 5.93
N PHE A 437 6.86 21.20 4.89
CA PHE A 437 7.53 20.05 4.29
C PHE A 437 8.82 20.41 3.52
N ARG A 438 9.02 21.68 3.19
CA ARG A 438 10.22 22.14 2.48
C ARG A 438 11.49 22.03 3.30
N TYR A 439 11.35 22.03 4.62
CA TYR A 439 12.48 21.94 5.54
C TYR A 439 12.75 20.50 5.92
N CYS A 440 14.03 20.10 5.92
CA CYS A 440 14.51 18.84 6.51
C CYS A 440 14.89 19.12 7.96
N THR A 441 14.00 18.82 8.89
CA THR A 441 14.31 18.91 10.34
C THR A 441 13.81 17.65 11.00
#